data_079785c2ee0c396926984e8fe1717017
#
_entry.id   079785c2ee0c396926984e8fe1717017
#
_cell.length_a   1.000
_cell.length_b   1.000
_cell.length_c   1.000
_cell.angle_alpha   90.00
_cell.angle_beta   90.00
_cell.angle_gamma   90.00
#
_symmetry.space_group_name_H-M   'P 1'
#
loop_
_entity.id
_entity.type
_entity.pdbx_description
1 polymer ?
#
loop_
_entity_poly.entity_id
_entity_poly.type
_entity_poly.pdbx_seq_one_letter_code
_entity_poly.pdbx_strand_id
1 'polypeptide(L)'
;MLTLLTAMYLVVRAASSEAEPIRVLVTGAAGQIAYSLLYSIAKGDVFGKDQPIILVLLDIPPMLPVLDGVVMELQDCALPLLREVIPTDKVEVGFKDLDAAILVGSMPRKEGMERKDLLKANVAIFKTQGAALEKYAKKTVK
;
A
#
# COMPACT_ATOMS: atom_id res chain seq x y z
N MET A 1 5.52 43.76 -6.97
CA MET A 1 4.52 42.79 -7.48
C MET A 1 4.88 41.31 -7.21
N LEU A 2 6.16 40.96 -7.27
CA LEU A 2 6.62 39.57 -7.01
C LEU A 2 6.44 39.10 -5.54
N THR A 3 6.61 40.02 -4.58
CA THR A 3 6.49 39.78 -3.14
C THR A 3 5.07 39.47 -2.65
N LEU A 4 4.05 40.05 -3.28
CA LEU A 4 2.65 39.80 -2.91
C LEU A 4 2.17 38.43 -3.39
N LEU A 5 2.59 37.98 -4.59
CA LEU A 5 2.25 36.65 -5.11
C LEU A 5 2.92 35.55 -4.28
N THR A 6 4.16 35.73 -3.85
CA THR A 6 4.90 34.78 -3.02
C THR A 6 4.28 34.66 -1.63
N ALA A 7 3.85 35.77 -1.06
CA ALA A 7 3.16 35.81 0.24
C ALA A 7 1.77 35.15 0.16
N MET A 8 1.04 35.39 -0.93
CA MET A 8 -0.27 34.74 -1.16
C MET A 8 -0.13 33.21 -1.37
N TYR A 9 0.92 32.77 -2.05
CA TYR A 9 1.21 31.34 -2.21
C TYR A 9 1.60 30.66 -0.88
N LEU A 10 2.32 31.36 -0.02
CA LEU A 10 2.67 30.88 1.33
C LEU A 10 1.45 30.82 2.26
N VAL A 11 0.55 31.81 2.18
CA VAL A 11 -0.66 31.87 3.01
C VAL A 11 -1.67 30.79 2.60
N VAL A 12 -1.80 30.49 1.30
CA VAL A 12 -2.67 29.38 0.83
C VAL A 12 -2.12 28.02 1.26
N ARG A 13 -0.79 27.85 1.35
CA ARG A 13 -0.17 26.61 1.86
C ARG A 13 -0.28 26.46 3.38
N ALA A 14 -0.35 27.55 4.12
CA ALA A 14 -0.47 27.52 5.58
C ALA A 14 -1.92 27.30 6.08
N ALA A 15 -2.92 27.42 5.21
CA ALA A 15 -4.34 27.32 5.57
C ALA A 15 -4.94 25.92 5.39
N SER A 16 -4.26 24.98 4.75
CA SER A 16 -4.65 23.58 4.74
C SER A 16 -3.77 22.81 5.73
N SER A 17 -4.26 22.51 6.92
CA SER A 17 -3.68 21.43 7.72
C SER A 17 -3.86 20.16 6.89
N GLU A 18 -2.84 19.80 6.12
CA GLU A 18 -2.82 18.54 5.39
C GLU A 18 -3.02 17.42 6.41
N ALA A 19 -4.01 16.55 6.16
CA ALA A 19 -4.22 15.39 7.02
C ALA A 19 -2.92 14.56 7.07
N GLU A 20 -2.62 14.00 8.23
CA GLU A 20 -1.47 13.09 8.37
C GLU A 20 -1.62 11.91 7.41
N PRO A 21 -0.56 11.52 6.69
CA PRO A 21 -0.59 10.40 5.77
C PRO A 21 -0.93 9.10 6.50
N ILE A 22 -1.85 8.31 5.95
CA ILE A 22 -2.12 6.96 6.45
C ILE A 22 -1.26 5.94 5.72
N ARG A 23 -0.78 4.93 6.45
CA ARG A 23 -0.02 3.80 5.91
C ARG A 23 -0.96 2.67 5.53
N VAL A 24 -0.98 2.34 4.24
CA VAL A 24 -1.86 1.33 3.67
C VAL A 24 -1.01 0.20 3.08
N LEU A 25 -1.13 -0.99 3.62
CA LEU A 25 -0.49 -2.19 3.10
C LEU A 25 -1.37 -2.85 2.02
N VAL A 26 -0.74 -3.27 0.94
CA VAL A 26 -1.32 -4.20 -0.03
C VAL A 26 -0.39 -5.41 -0.16
N THR A 27 -0.90 -6.61 0.10
CA THR A 27 -0.13 -7.85 -0.06
C THR A 27 -0.36 -8.48 -1.43
N GLY A 28 0.62 -9.21 -1.95
CA GLY A 28 0.58 -9.71 -3.33
C GLY A 28 0.58 -8.56 -4.34
N ALA A 29 1.32 -7.51 -4.03
CA ALA A 29 1.23 -6.21 -4.69
C ALA A 29 1.70 -6.22 -6.15
N ALA A 30 2.50 -7.22 -6.56
CA ALA A 30 2.88 -7.45 -7.95
C ALA A 30 1.83 -8.22 -8.76
N GLY A 31 0.74 -8.67 -8.12
CA GLY A 31 -0.35 -9.40 -8.77
C GLY A 31 -1.34 -8.47 -9.49
N GLN A 32 -2.04 -9.00 -10.49
CA GLN A 32 -2.98 -8.22 -11.33
C GLN A 32 -4.12 -7.56 -10.53
N ILE A 33 -4.66 -8.25 -9.52
CA ILE A 33 -5.75 -7.70 -8.70
C ILE A 33 -5.24 -6.51 -7.90
N ALA A 34 -4.10 -6.68 -7.21
CA ALA A 34 -3.49 -5.60 -6.46
C ALA A 34 -3.14 -4.41 -7.36
N TYR A 35 -2.52 -4.65 -8.51
CA TYR A 35 -2.18 -3.62 -9.48
C TYR A 35 -3.38 -2.73 -9.83
N SER A 36 -4.55 -3.34 -10.08
CA SER A 36 -5.78 -2.59 -10.37
C SER A 36 -6.29 -1.76 -9.18
N LEU A 37 -6.02 -2.19 -7.95
CA LEU A 37 -6.44 -1.49 -6.73
C LEU A 37 -5.52 -0.31 -6.37
N LEU A 38 -4.22 -0.43 -6.64
CA LEU A 38 -3.21 0.54 -6.21
C LEU A 38 -3.52 1.97 -6.68
N TYR A 39 -3.93 2.12 -7.95
CA TYR A 39 -4.28 3.43 -8.51
C TYR A 39 -5.51 4.05 -7.85
N SER A 40 -6.55 3.25 -7.59
CA SER A 40 -7.76 3.71 -6.91
C SER A 40 -7.47 4.13 -5.46
N ILE A 41 -6.58 3.41 -4.78
CA ILE A 41 -6.13 3.78 -3.43
C ILE A 41 -5.36 5.10 -3.48
N ALA A 42 -4.36 5.18 -4.35
CA ALA A 42 -3.42 6.30 -4.42
C ALA A 42 -4.06 7.63 -4.88
N LYS A 43 -5.14 7.57 -5.70
CA LYS A 43 -5.85 8.77 -6.16
C LYS A 43 -7.03 9.19 -5.27
N GLY A 44 -7.24 8.50 -4.13
CA GLY A 44 -8.21 8.88 -3.11
C GLY A 44 -9.64 8.37 -3.32
N ASP A 45 -9.85 7.34 -4.16
CA ASP A 45 -11.18 6.75 -4.34
C ASP A 45 -11.61 5.88 -3.15
N VAL A 46 -10.63 5.37 -2.36
CA VAL A 46 -10.87 4.44 -1.26
C VAL A 46 -10.91 5.14 0.10
N PHE A 47 -9.95 6.01 0.38
CA PHE A 47 -9.80 6.65 1.70
C PHE A 47 -10.21 8.13 1.71
N GLY A 48 -10.60 8.69 0.58
CA GLY A 48 -11.02 10.08 0.45
C GLY A 48 -10.08 10.93 -0.37
N LYS A 49 -10.63 12.01 -0.95
CA LYS A 49 -9.94 12.87 -1.90
C LYS A 49 -8.92 13.83 -1.26
N ASP A 50 -8.96 13.95 0.06
CA ASP A 50 -8.08 14.83 0.85
C ASP A 50 -7.15 14.04 1.77
N GLN A 51 -7.16 12.69 1.69
CA GLN A 51 -6.35 11.83 2.54
C GLN A 51 -5.04 11.45 1.86
N PRO A 52 -3.88 11.95 2.35
CA PRO A 52 -2.57 11.53 1.86
C PRO A 52 -2.30 10.05 2.22
N ILE A 53 -1.62 9.34 1.32
CA ILE A 53 -1.39 7.90 1.40
C ILE A 53 0.11 7.59 1.34
N ILE A 54 0.56 6.70 2.19
CA ILE A 54 1.82 5.96 2.08
C ILE A 54 1.44 4.53 1.72
N LEU A 55 1.78 4.09 0.51
CA LEU A 55 1.56 2.72 0.07
C LEU A 55 2.72 1.82 0.49
N VAL A 56 2.41 0.74 1.17
CA VAL A 56 3.36 -0.33 1.47
C VAL A 56 3.00 -1.54 0.63
N LEU A 57 3.92 -1.96 -0.24
CA LEU A 57 3.71 -3.01 -1.22
C LEU A 57 4.50 -4.25 -0.81
N LEU A 58 3.82 -5.28 -0.32
CA LEU A 58 4.45 -6.51 0.13
C LEU A 58 4.23 -7.63 -0.88
N ASP A 59 5.33 -8.25 -1.30
CA ASP A 59 5.28 -9.45 -2.11
C ASP A 59 6.42 -10.42 -1.74
N ILE A 60 6.48 -11.57 -2.37
CA ILE A 60 7.54 -12.56 -2.17
C ILE A 60 8.83 -12.13 -2.88
N PRO A 61 10.03 -12.55 -2.40
CA PRO A 61 11.30 -12.12 -2.94
C PRO A 61 11.44 -12.24 -4.47
N PRO A 62 10.96 -13.31 -5.15
CA PRO A 62 11.05 -13.40 -6.61
C PRO A 62 10.25 -12.34 -7.38
N MET A 63 9.29 -11.69 -6.72
CA MET A 63 8.44 -10.66 -7.33
C MET A 63 8.95 -9.23 -7.14
N LEU A 64 10.03 -9.03 -6.38
CA LEU A 64 10.59 -7.69 -6.15
C LEU A 64 10.94 -6.94 -7.45
N PRO A 65 11.54 -7.56 -8.49
CA PRO A 65 11.82 -6.84 -9.73
C PRO A 65 10.54 -6.34 -10.45
N VAL A 66 9.45 -7.11 -10.36
CA VAL A 66 8.14 -6.71 -10.90
C VAL A 66 7.56 -5.57 -10.07
N LEU A 67 7.70 -5.67 -8.74
CA LEU A 67 7.23 -4.66 -7.80
C LEU A 67 7.96 -3.32 -8.01
N ASP A 68 9.24 -3.33 -8.30
CA ASP A 68 10.01 -2.13 -8.64
C ASP A 68 9.44 -1.42 -9.88
N GLY A 69 9.01 -2.18 -10.89
CA GLY A 69 8.31 -1.63 -12.05
C GLY A 69 7.00 -0.94 -11.67
N VAL A 70 6.18 -1.57 -10.82
CA VAL A 70 4.93 -0.99 -10.31
C VAL A 70 5.19 0.31 -9.53
N VAL A 71 6.26 0.36 -8.74
CA VAL A 71 6.67 1.57 -8.02
C VAL A 71 6.99 2.70 -8.98
N MET A 72 7.77 2.43 -10.04
CA MET A 72 8.10 3.42 -11.07
C MET A 72 6.83 3.97 -11.75
N GLU A 73 5.90 3.10 -12.13
CA GLU A 73 4.62 3.51 -12.75
C GLU A 73 3.80 4.41 -11.81
N LEU A 74 3.69 4.06 -10.53
CA LEU A 74 3.00 4.87 -9.54
C LEU A 74 3.66 6.24 -9.33
N GLN A 75 4.99 6.30 -9.37
CA GLN A 75 5.75 7.55 -9.28
C GLN A 75 5.53 8.42 -10.53
N ASP A 76 5.55 7.83 -11.72
CA ASP A 76 5.31 8.53 -12.98
C ASP A 76 3.92 9.13 -13.08
N CYS A 77 2.92 8.52 -12.42
CA CYS A 77 1.57 9.08 -12.33
C CYS A 77 1.48 10.40 -11.55
N ALA A 78 2.50 10.74 -10.76
CA ALA A 78 2.56 11.97 -9.94
C ALA A 78 1.26 12.27 -9.16
N LEU A 79 0.66 11.23 -8.57
CA LEU A 79 -0.63 11.34 -7.86
C LEU A 79 -0.49 12.22 -6.61
N PRO A 80 -1.28 13.29 -6.48
CA PRO A 80 -1.06 14.32 -5.45
C PRO A 80 -1.24 13.83 -4.02
N LEU A 81 -2.01 12.74 -3.81
CA LEU A 81 -2.21 12.15 -2.48
C LEU A 81 -1.16 11.10 -2.12
N LEU A 82 -0.45 10.57 -3.11
CA LEU A 82 0.57 9.54 -2.89
C LEU A 82 1.87 10.20 -2.41
N ARG A 83 2.21 9.99 -1.13
CA ARG A 83 3.40 10.57 -0.51
C ARG A 83 4.64 9.70 -0.66
N GLU A 84 4.45 8.39 -0.51
CA GLU A 84 5.54 7.42 -0.55
C GLU A 84 5.03 6.07 -1.00
N VAL A 85 5.89 5.31 -1.68
CA VAL A 85 5.66 3.91 -2.04
C VAL A 85 6.84 3.09 -1.51
N ILE A 86 6.55 2.09 -0.66
CA ILE A 86 7.55 1.27 0.02
C ILE A 86 7.41 -0.17 -0.45
N PRO A 87 8.20 -0.62 -1.43
CA PRO A 87 8.23 -2.03 -1.81
C PRO A 87 9.02 -2.84 -0.78
N THR A 88 8.56 -4.03 -0.43
CA THR A 88 9.25 -4.89 0.51
C THR A 88 8.85 -6.36 0.39
N ASP A 89 9.75 -7.26 0.73
CA ASP A 89 9.51 -8.69 0.95
C ASP A 89 9.50 -9.06 2.44
N LYS A 90 9.79 -8.08 3.31
CA LYS A 90 9.91 -8.29 4.75
C LYS A 90 8.60 -7.98 5.46
N VAL A 91 8.05 -8.98 6.11
CA VAL A 91 6.77 -8.89 6.85
C VAL A 91 6.83 -7.82 7.94
N GLU A 92 7.92 -7.75 8.69
CA GLU A 92 8.11 -6.76 9.75
C GLU A 92 8.16 -5.32 9.25
N VAL A 93 8.63 -5.09 8.03
CA VAL A 93 8.61 -3.77 7.37
C VAL A 93 7.22 -3.48 6.81
N GLY A 94 6.62 -4.48 6.15
CA GLY A 94 5.32 -4.37 5.51
C GLY A 94 4.21 -4.04 6.50
N PHE A 95 4.20 -4.67 7.66
CA PHE A 95 3.14 -4.54 8.65
C PHE A 95 3.36 -3.46 9.71
N LYS A 96 4.50 -2.75 9.65
CA LYS A 96 4.83 -1.72 10.65
C LYS A 96 3.92 -0.51 10.58
N ASP A 97 3.34 -0.13 11.73
CA ASP A 97 2.58 1.10 11.95
C ASP A 97 1.45 1.34 10.93
N LEU A 98 0.76 0.28 10.51
CA LEU A 98 -0.33 0.36 9.54
C LEU A 98 -1.60 0.97 10.11
N ASP A 99 -2.26 1.79 9.28
CA ASP A 99 -3.63 2.29 9.49
C ASP A 99 -4.65 1.40 8.78
N ALA A 100 -4.29 0.80 7.63
CA ALA A 100 -5.13 -0.14 6.91
C ALA A 100 -4.29 -1.23 6.21
N ALA A 101 -4.86 -2.42 6.05
CA ALA A 101 -4.23 -3.54 5.36
C ALA A 101 -5.21 -4.24 4.41
N ILE A 102 -4.81 -4.36 3.14
CA ILE A 102 -5.56 -5.04 2.09
C ILE A 102 -4.83 -6.33 1.73
N LEU A 103 -5.33 -7.46 2.24
CA LEU A 103 -4.70 -8.77 2.12
C LEU A 103 -5.22 -9.50 0.88
N VAL A 104 -4.59 -9.24 -0.27
CA VAL A 104 -4.95 -9.82 -1.59
C VAL A 104 -4.04 -10.98 -1.96
N GLY A 105 -2.82 -10.97 -1.45
CA GLY A 105 -1.80 -11.97 -1.79
C GLY A 105 -2.21 -13.39 -1.38
N SER A 106 -2.20 -14.29 -2.34
CA SER A 106 -2.49 -15.71 -2.12
C SER A 106 -1.69 -16.59 -3.07
N MET A 107 -1.48 -17.86 -2.70
CA MET A 107 -0.87 -18.82 -3.60
C MET A 107 -1.87 -19.19 -4.71
N PRO A 108 -1.52 -19.05 -5.99
CA PRO A 108 -2.36 -19.49 -7.10
C PRO A 108 -2.40 -21.01 -7.16
N ARG A 109 -3.50 -21.54 -7.69
CA ARG A 109 -3.63 -22.97 -7.93
C ARG A 109 -2.67 -23.40 -9.04
N LYS A 110 -1.87 -24.42 -8.76
CA LYS A 110 -1.00 -25.07 -9.74
C LYS A 110 -1.68 -26.28 -10.35
N GLU A 111 -1.28 -26.67 -11.56
CA GLU A 111 -1.74 -27.89 -12.19
C GLU A 111 -1.46 -29.10 -11.30
N GLY A 112 -2.44 -30.01 -11.18
CA GLY A 112 -2.35 -31.20 -10.31
C GLY A 112 -2.54 -30.92 -8.81
N MET A 113 -2.68 -29.66 -8.38
CA MET A 113 -2.89 -29.34 -6.96
C MET A 113 -4.34 -29.58 -6.55
N GLU A 114 -4.55 -30.37 -5.48
CA GLU A 114 -5.87 -30.54 -4.89
C GLU A 114 -6.32 -29.29 -4.13
N ARG A 115 -7.63 -29.09 -4.05
CA ARG A 115 -8.22 -27.93 -3.37
C ARG A 115 -7.82 -27.86 -1.89
N LYS A 116 -7.69 -29.01 -1.24
CA LYS A 116 -7.24 -29.08 0.17
C LYS A 116 -5.82 -28.55 0.40
N ASP A 117 -4.91 -28.80 -0.58
CA ASP A 117 -3.52 -28.38 -0.48
C ASP A 117 -3.39 -26.88 -0.72
N LEU A 118 -4.16 -26.34 -1.67
CA LEU A 118 -4.29 -24.90 -1.88
C LEU A 118 -4.82 -24.19 -0.63
N LEU A 119 -5.85 -24.76 0.00
CA LEU A 119 -6.43 -24.22 1.23
C LEU A 119 -5.38 -24.18 2.36
N LYS A 120 -4.67 -25.29 2.59
CA LYS A 120 -3.61 -25.36 3.61
C LYS A 120 -2.53 -24.28 3.41
N ALA A 121 -2.06 -24.13 2.16
CA ALA A 121 -1.04 -23.14 1.82
C ALA A 121 -1.52 -21.72 2.09
N ASN A 122 -2.73 -21.37 1.66
CA ASN A 122 -3.28 -20.03 1.88
C ASN A 122 -3.62 -19.76 3.35
N VAL A 123 -4.12 -20.74 4.09
CA VAL A 123 -4.33 -20.60 5.55
C VAL A 123 -3.02 -20.29 6.27
N ALA A 124 -1.91 -20.93 5.89
CA ALA A 124 -0.60 -20.64 6.47
C ALA A 124 -0.14 -19.20 6.19
N ILE A 125 -0.37 -18.70 4.97
CA ILE A 125 -0.08 -17.30 4.59
C ILE A 125 -0.88 -16.34 5.47
N PHE A 126 -2.20 -16.50 5.54
CA PHE A 126 -3.06 -15.61 6.33
C PHE A 126 -2.82 -15.70 7.83
N LYS A 127 -2.43 -16.88 8.34
CA LYS A 127 -2.00 -17.02 9.74
C LYS A 127 -0.76 -16.19 10.05
N THR A 128 0.23 -16.21 9.16
CA THR A 128 1.45 -15.41 9.30
C THR A 128 1.13 -13.91 9.23
N GLN A 129 0.29 -13.51 8.28
CA GLN A 129 -0.12 -12.10 8.12
C GLN A 129 -0.95 -11.61 9.31
N GLY A 130 -1.85 -12.44 9.83
CA GLY A 130 -2.63 -12.12 11.04
C GLY A 130 -1.76 -11.92 12.28
N ALA A 131 -0.76 -12.79 12.47
CA ALA A 131 0.23 -12.62 13.54
C ALA A 131 1.09 -11.35 13.38
N ALA A 132 1.40 -10.99 12.13
CA ALA A 132 2.13 -9.76 11.83
C ALA A 132 1.29 -8.50 12.10
N LEU A 133 0.00 -8.52 11.75
CA LEU A 133 -0.95 -7.44 12.08
C LEU A 133 -0.98 -7.21 13.60
N GLU A 134 -1.15 -8.27 14.38
CA GLU A 134 -1.20 -8.16 15.85
C GLU A 134 0.09 -7.60 16.43
N LYS A 135 1.24 -7.98 15.87
CA LYS A 135 2.56 -7.64 16.42
C LYS A 135 3.04 -6.25 16.01
N TYR A 136 2.83 -5.84 14.77
CA TYR A 136 3.50 -4.69 14.16
C TYR A 136 2.58 -3.54 13.75
N ALA A 137 1.29 -3.81 13.48
CA ALA A 137 0.36 -2.77 13.08
C ALA A 137 -0.14 -1.93 14.26
N LYS A 138 -0.71 -0.77 13.96
CA LYS A 138 -1.42 0.02 14.97
C LYS A 138 -2.59 -0.76 15.53
N LYS A 139 -2.96 -0.55 16.79
CA LYS A 139 -4.13 -1.20 17.40
C LYS A 139 -5.47 -0.75 16.79
N THR A 140 -5.46 0.33 16.02
CA THR A 140 -6.60 0.88 15.29
C THR A 140 -6.67 0.44 13.84
N VAL A 141 -5.77 -0.45 13.36
CA VAL A 141 -5.71 -0.94 11.97
C VAL A 141 -7.04 -1.52 11.52
N LYS A 142 -7.39 -1.23 10.27
CA LYS A 142 -8.60 -1.71 9.59
C LYS A 142 -8.26 -2.62 8.42
#